data_38102dedac877fb415a3548176b0bda1
#
_entry.id   38102dedac877fb415a3548176b0bda1
#
_cell.length_a   1.000
_cell.length_b   1.000
_cell.length_c   1.000
_cell.angle_alpha   90.00
_cell.angle_beta   90.00
_cell.angle_gamma   90.00
#
_symmetry.space_group_name_H-M   'P 1'
#
loop_
_entity.id
_entity.type
_entity.pdbx_description
1 polymer ?
#
loop_
_entity_poly.entity_id
_entity_poly.type
_entity_poly.pdbx_seq_one_letter_code
_entity_poly.pdbx_strand_id
1 'polypeptide(L)'
;MTTISQSVRNFETWLAGELGDDLVKDDLREKHEKMRSDDFVFLRATYWRWCEIILDICPELTGAPEVLAIGDTHLENFGTWRDGEGRLVWGVNDFDDAAVMPYALDLVRLAASAILARGEDGPSVRMIGELI
;
A
#
# COMPACT_ATOMS: atom_id res chain seq x y z
N MET A 1 -4.64 9.84 -17.19
CA MET A 1 -4.05 9.71 -15.84
C MET A 1 -3.78 11.06 -15.20
N THR A 2 -4.20 11.27 -13.97
CA THR A 2 -3.88 12.45 -13.15
C THR A 2 -2.39 12.47 -12.81
N THR A 3 -1.75 13.64 -12.77
CA THR A 3 -0.33 13.72 -12.33
C THR A 3 -0.24 13.44 -10.83
N ILE A 4 0.92 12.96 -10.36
CA ILE A 4 1.14 12.70 -8.92
C ILE A 4 0.90 13.97 -8.08
N SER A 5 1.37 15.12 -8.54
CA SER A 5 1.15 16.40 -7.82
C SER A 5 -0.32 16.79 -7.73
N GLN A 6 -1.14 16.44 -8.73
CA GLN A 6 -2.59 16.68 -8.66
C GLN A 6 -3.27 15.69 -7.73
N SER A 7 -2.88 14.41 -7.78
CA SER A 7 -3.40 13.38 -6.87
C SER A 7 -3.10 13.72 -5.41
N VAL A 8 -1.87 14.14 -5.08
CA VAL A 8 -1.50 14.58 -3.72
C VAL A 8 -2.39 15.73 -3.27
N ARG A 9 -2.56 16.78 -4.10
CA ARG A 9 -3.44 17.90 -3.74
C ARG A 9 -4.89 17.48 -3.51
N ASN A 10 -5.41 16.57 -4.33
CA ASN A 10 -6.78 16.08 -4.18
C ASN A 10 -6.96 15.32 -2.87
N PHE A 11 -6.01 14.42 -2.57
CA PHE A 11 -6.02 13.64 -1.33
C PHE A 11 -5.91 14.55 -0.10
N GLU A 12 -4.99 15.49 -0.09
CA GLU A 12 -4.81 16.41 1.05
C GLU A 12 -5.98 17.37 1.23
N THR A 13 -6.63 17.77 0.13
CA THR A 13 -7.86 18.57 0.20
C THR A 13 -8.99 17.76 0.84
N TRP A 14 -9.15 16.50 0.43
CA TRP A 14 -10.11 15.58 1.05
C TRP A 14 -9.78 15.38 2.54
N LEU A 15 -8.52 15.04 2.86
CA LEU A 15 -8.08 14.81 4.24
C LEU A 15 -8.31 16.03 5.14
N ALA A 16 -8.06 17.24 4.63
CA ALA A 16 -8.32 18.48 5.35
C ALA A 16 -9.82 18.69 5.59
N GLY A 17 -10.68 18.26 4.66
CA GLY A 17 -12.13 18.26 4.81
C GLY A 17 -12.63 17.31 5.89
N GLU A 18 -12.03 16.11 5.99
CA GLU A 18 -12.39 15.08 6.96
C GLU A 18 -11.91 15.43 8.38
N LEU A 19 -10.67 15.92 8.51
CA LEU A 19 -10.05 16.18 9.81
C LEU A 19 -10.33 17.59 10.36
N GLY A 20 -10.60 18.57 9.48
CA GLY A 20 -10.84 19.95 9.91
C GLY A 20 -9.67 20.49 10.77
N ASP A 21 -9.98 20.91 12.00
CA ASP A 21 -9.01 21.47 12.93
C ASP A 21 -8.03 20.44 13.53
N ASP A 22 -8.33 19.13 13.41
CA ASP A 22 -7.47 18.04 13.88
C ASP A 22 -6.30 17.77 12.92
N LEU A 23 -6.28 18.39 11.73
CA LEU A 23 -5.20 18.24 10.77
C LEU A 23 -3.91 18.92 11.23
N VAL A 24 -2.89 18.12 11.57
CA VAL A 24 -1.57 18.59 11.96
C VAL A 24 -0.69 18.79 10.71
N LYS A 25 -0.48 20.06 10.33
CA LYS A 25 0.29 20.41 9.11
C LYS A 25 1.76 20.00 9.18
N ASP A 26 2.32 19.93 10.37
CA ASP A 26 3.71 19.51 10.57
C ASP A 26 3.88 18.02 10.27
N ASP A 27 2.89 17.20 10.62
CA ASP A 27 2.87 15.76 10.29
C ASP A 27 2.81 15.53 8.78
N LEU A 28 2.02 16.33 8.04
CA LEU A 28 2.01 16.27 6.57
C LEU A 28 3.37 16.61 5.98
N ARG A 29 4.07 17.61 6.54
CA ARG A 29 5.40 18.00 6.09
C ARG A 29 6.41 16.90 6.34
N GLU A 30 6.41 16.30 7.52
CA GLU A 30 7.24 15.15 7.88
C GLU A 30 6.95 13.95 6.98
N LYS A 31 5.67 13.66 6.70
CA LYS A 31 5.25 12.62 5.76
C LYS A 31 5.88 12.84 4.38
N HIS A 32 5.81 14.07 3.84
CA HIS A 32 6.40 14.40 2.54
C HIS A 32 7.94 14.25 2.52
N GLU A 33 8.62 14.60 3.59
CA GLU A 33 10.07 14.43 3.71
C GLU A 33 10.45 12.94 3.68
N LYS A 34 9.73 12.11 4.44
CA LYS A 34 9.92 10.65 4.44
C LYS A 34 9.65 10.03 3.07
N MET A 35 8.57 10.44 2.40
CA MET A 35 8.22 9.97 1.05
C MET A 35 9.29 10.30 0.00
N ARG A 36 10.06 11.40 0.18
CA ARG A 36 11.14 11.77 -0.73
C ARG A 36 12.42 10.97 -0.52
N SER A 37 12.61 10.42 0.67
CA SER A 37 13.84 9.75 1.05
C SER A 37 13.89 8.29 0.67
N ASP A 38 12.74 7.65 0.42
CA ASP A 38 12.66 6.20 0.23
C ASP A 38 11.43 5.80 -0.59
N ASP A 39 11.64 4.99 -1.64
CA ASP A 39 10.60 4.56 -2.57
C ASP A 39 9.61 3.58 -1.90
N PHE A 40 10.05 2.76 -0.97
CA PHE A 40 9.18 1.87 -0.21
C PHE A 40 8.26 2.66 0.74
N VAL A 41 8.81 3.69 1.40
CA VAL A 41 8.01 4.62 2.22
C VAL A 41 7.00 5.37 1.34
N PHE A 42 7.41 5.78 0.13
CA PHE A 42 6.49 6.40 -0.83
C PHE A 42 5.35 5.46 -1.21
N LEU A 43 5.63 4.19 -1.54
CA LEU A 43 4.61 3.19 -1.86
C LEU A 43 3.57 3.09 -0.74
N ARG A 44 4.00 2.91 0.51
CA ARG A 44 3.12 2.79 1.68
C ARG A 44 2.27 4.04 1.92
N ALA A 45 2.90 5.22 1.84
CA ALA A 45 2.24 6.49 2.12
C ALA A 45 1.24 6.93 1.03
N THR A 46 1.18 6.24 -0.10
CA THR A 46 0.38 6.63 -1.27
C THR A 46 -0.53 5.51 -1.80
N TYR A 47 -1.10 4.69 -0.91
CA TYR A 47 -2.03 3.64 -1.32
C TYR A 47 -3.23 4.18 -2.12
N TRP A 48 -3.80 5.30 -1.73
CA TRP A 48 -4.84 6.01 -2.48
C TRP A 48 -4.42 6.29 -3.93
N ARG A 49 -3.13 6.58 -4.20
CA ARG A 49 -2.62 6.76 -5.56
C ARG A 49 -2.54 5.44 -6.31
N TRP A 50 -2.17 4.37 -5.63
CA TRP A 50 -2.23 3.02 -6.19
C TRP A 50 -3.63 2.70 -6.69
N CYS A 51 -4.66 2.92 -5.87
CA CYS A 51 -6.06 2.70 -6.24
C CYS A 51 -6.49 3.52 -7.46
N GLU A 52 -5.96 4.74 -7.63
CA GLU A 52 -6.29 5.58 -8.78
C GLU A 52 -5.74 5.05 -10.12
N ILE A 53 -4.64 4.30 -10.10
CA ILE A 53 -3.88 4.02 -11.33
C ILE A 53 -3.69 2.55 -11.66
N ILE A 54 -3.82 1.64 -10.70
CA ILE A 54 -3.40 0.26 -10.90
C ILE A 54 -4.16 -0.44 -12.04
N LEU A 55 -5.44 -0.21 -12.16
CA LEU A 55 -6.25 -0.81 -13.24
C LEU A 55 -6.05 -0.14 -14.61
N ASP A 56 -5.51 1.09 -14.64
CA ASP A 56 -5.04 1.71 -15.88
C ASP A 56 -3.70 1.11 -16.34
N ILE A 57 -2.85 0.71 -15.39
CA ILE A 57 -1.52 0.13 -15.63
C ILE A 57 -1.62 -1.36 -15.96
N CYS A 58 -2.46 -2.09 -15.22
CA CYS A 58 -2.66 -3.53 -15.31
C CYS A 58 -4.15 -3.86 -15.53
N PRO A 59 -4.73 -3.51 -16.69
CA PRO A 59 -6.16 -3.68 -16.95
C PRO A 59 -6.60 -5.16 -16.92
N GLU A 60 -5.69 -6.10 -17.14
CA GLU A 60 -5.94 -7.55 -17.05
C GLU A 60 -6.36 -8.00 -15.66
N LEU A 61 -6.01 -7.26 -14.60
CA LEU A 61 -6.36 -7.61 -13.22
C LEU A 61 -7.86 -7.43 -12.93
N THR A 62 -8.58 -6.65 -13.74
CA THR A 62 -10.03 -6.47 -13.58
C THR A 62 -10.82 -7.76 -13.75
N GLY A 63 -10.26 -8.76 -14.44
CA GLY A 63 -10.90 -10.07 -14.64
C GLY A 63 -10.67 -11.07 -13.51
N ALA A 64 -9.85 -10.75 -12.50
CA ALA A 64 -9.62 -11.65 -11.39
C ALA A 64 -10.82 -11.66 -10.42
N PRO A 65 -11.10 -12.79 -9.75
CA PRO A 65 -12.17 -12.87 -8.75
C PRO A 65 -12.03 -11.82 -7.66
N GLU A 66 -13.17 -11.21 -7.31
CA GLU A 66 -13.24 -10.26 -6.19
C GLU A 66 -13.35 -10.99 -4.86
N VAL A 67 -12.61 -10.51 -3.87
CA VAL A 67 -12.64 -11.00 -2.48
C VAL A 67 -12.60 -9.78 -1.55
N LEU A 68 -12.83 -9.98 -0.25
CA LEU A 68 -12.43 -9.01 0.74
C LEU A 68 -10.89 -9.03 0.82
N ALA A 69 -10.27 -8.16 0.05
CA ALA A 69 -8.82 -8.01 -0.05
C ALA A 69 -8.28 -7.09 1.06
N ILE A 70 -6.99 -7.18 1.34
CA ILE A 70 -6.32 -6.44 2.42
C ILE A 70 -6.18 -4.95 2.08
N GLY A 71 -5.88 -4.65 0.81
CA GLY A 71 -5.71 -3.29 0.31
C GLY A 71 -4.25 -2.85 0.32
N ASP A 72 -3.78 -2.16 1.37
CA ASP A 72 -2.39 -1.73 1.47
C ASP A 72 -1.43 -2.88 1.86
N THR A 73 -1.35 -3.90 0.99
CA THR A 73 -0.51 -5.07 1.22
C THR A 73 0.96 -4.73 0.96
N HIS A 74 1.79 -4.79 1.97
CA HIS A 74 3.24 -4.57 1.87
C HIS A 74 4.00 -5.42 2.91
N LEU A 75 5.32 -5.57 2.75
CA LEU A 75 6.12 -6.47 3.60
C LEU A 75 5.99 -6.16 5.10
N GLU A 76 5.94 -4.90 5.49
CA GLU A 76 5.84 -4.48 6.90
C GLU A 76 4.43 -4.61 7.47
N ASN A 77 3.43 -4.95 6.64
CA ASN A 77 2.07 -5.25 7.11
C ASN A 77 1.92 -6.69 7.62
N PHE A 78 3.01 -7.44 7.69
CA PHE A 78 3.03 -8.79 8.24
C PHE A 78 3.75 -8.82 9.58
N GLY A 79 3.20 -9.57 10.53
CA GLY A 79 3.79 -9.69 11.84
C GLY A 79 3.19 -10.83 12.65
N THR A 80 3.51 -10.87 13.92
CA THR A 80 3.02 -11.89 14.84
C THR A 80 2.12 -11.27 15.90
N TRP A 81 1.03 -11.95 16.21
CA TRP A 81 0.15 -11.59 17.33
C TRP A 81 -0.39 -12.86 17.99
N ARG A 82 -1.11 -12.68 19.10
CA ARG A 82 -1.84 -13.77 19.74
C ARG A 82 -3.30 -13.73 19.33
N ASP A 83 -3.82 -14.88 18.89
CA ASP A 83 -5.24 -15.02 18.59
C ASP A 83 -6.11 -15.06 19.88
N GLY A 84 -7.42 -15.18 19.71
CA GLY A 84 -8.37 -15.25 20.83
C GLY A 84 -8.18 -16.44 21.78
N GLU A 85 -7.42 -17.47 21.37
CA GLU A 85 -7.05 -18.64 22.19
C GLU A 85 -5.63 -18.51 22.78
N GLY A 86 -4.96 -17.37 22.56
CA GLY A 86 -3.62 -17.09 23.07
C GLY A 86 -2.48 -17.73 22.26
N ARG A 87 -2.76 -18.34 21.08
CA ARG A 87 -1.75 -18.94 20.22
C ARG A 87 -1.00 -17.84 19.45
N LEU A 88 0.31 -18.00 19.31
CA LEU A 88 1.11 -17.12 18.45
C LEU A 88 0.80 -17.45 16.98
N VAL A 89 0.32 -16.46 16.24
CA VAL A 89 0.04 -16.55 14.80
C VAL A 89 0.86 -15.51 14.05
N TRP A 90 1.15 -15.77 12.78
CA TRP A 90 1.80 -14.83 11.88
C TRP A 90 0.87 -14.54 10.70
N GLY A 91 0.78 -13.29 10.30
CA GLY A 91 -0.07 -12.87 9.18
C GLY A 91 -0.13 -11.36 9.04
N VAL A 92 -1.17 -10.88 8.38
CA VAL A 92 -1.41 -9.44 8.17
C VAL A 92 -1.87 -8.80 9.48
N ASN A 93 -1.30 -7.64 9.81
CA ASN A 93 -1.61 -6.90 11.04
C ASN A 93 -2.62 -5.77 10.84
N ASP A 94 -2.70 -5.22 9.63
CA ASP A 94 -3.47 -4.02 9.34
C ASP A 94 -4.44 -4.29 8.18
N PHE A 95 -5.72 -3.98 8.41
CA PHE A 95 -6.83 -4.16 7.50
C PHE A 95 -7.61 -2.86 7.28
N ASP A 96 -7.06 -1.70 7.64
CA ASP A 96 -7.78 -0.42 7.59
C ASP A 96 -8.18 -0.05 6.15
N ASP A 97 -7.40 -0.50 5.16
CA ASP A 97 -7.65 -0.31 3.73
C ASP A 97 -8.38 -1.50 3.06
N ALA A 98 -8.90 -2.45 3.85
CA ALA A 98 -9.55 -3.63 3.29
C ALA A 98 -10.84 -3.29 2.53
N ALA A 99 -10.96 -3.81 1.32
CA ALA A 99 -12.11 -3.56 0.45
C ALA A 99 -12.41 -4.77 -0.45
N VAL A 100 -13.63 -4.83 -0.99
CA VAL A 100 -13.96 -5.82 -2.02
C VAL A 100 -13.35 -5.39 -3.33
N MET A 101 -12.37 -6.17 -3.81
CA MET A 101 -11.65 -5.91 -5.06
C MET A 101 -11.00 -7.19 -5.59
N PRO A 102 -10.50 -7.21 -6.84
CA PRO A 102 -9.75 -8.35 -7.39
C PRO A 102 -8.57 -8.74 -6.48
N TYR A 103 -8.53 -10.01 -6.04
CA TYR A 103 -7.49 -10.52 -5.13
C TYR A 103 -6.07 -10.30 -5.66
N ALA A 104 -5.91 -10.29 -6.98
CA ALA A 104 -4.62 -10.10 -7.64
C ALA A 104 -3.99 -8.74 -7.34
N LEU A 105 -4.78 -7.73 -6.95
CA LEU A 105 -4.26 -6.42 -6.56
C LEU A 105 -3.38 -6.50 -5.32
N ASP A 106 -3.77 -7.30 -4.32
CA ASP A 106 -2.94 -7.53 -3.13
C ASP A 106 -1.61 -8.18 -3.48
N LEU A 107 -1.63 -9.19 -4.36
CA LEU A 107 -0.41 -9.89 -4.78
C LEU A 107 0.55 -8.97 -5.53
N VAL A 108 0.03 -8.18 -6.47
CA VAL A 108 0.85 -7.22 -7.24
C VAL A 108 1.42 -6.14 -6.34
N ARG A 109 0.64 -5.64 -5.37
CA ARG A 109 1.12 -4.64 -4.41
C ARG A 109 2.18 -5.22 -3.47
N LEU A 110 2.00 -6.44 -2.98
CA LEU A 110 3.00 -7.14 -2.17
C LEU A 110 4.31 -7.33 -2.96
N ALA A 111 4.21 -7.77 -4.22
CA ALA A 111 5.37 -7.91 -5.10
C ALA A 111 6.10 -6.57 -5.33
N ALA A 112 5.36 -5.49 -5.58
CA ALA A 112 5.92 -4.15 -5.71
C ALA A 112 6.64 -3.71 -4.44
N SER A 113 6.05 -3.95 -3.27
CA SER A 113 6.66 -3.64 -1.97
C SER A 113 7.96 -4.42 -1.76
N ALA A 114 7.99 -5.70 -2.11
CA ALA A 114 9.18 -6.54 -2.01
C ALA A 114 10.31 -6.09 -2.95
N ILE A 115 9.94 -5.63 -4.16
CA ILE A 115 10.91 -5.08 -5.13
C ILE A 115 11.52 -3.78 -4.61
N LEU A 116 10.74 -2.90 -4.01
CA LEU A 116 11.22 -1.62 -3.49
C LEU A 116 12.01 -1.77 -2.19
N ALA A 117 11.61 -2.68 -1.32
CA ALA A 117 12.29 -2.93 -0.03
C ALA A 117 13.60 -3.71 -0.15
N ARG A 118 13.84 -4.41 -1.27
CA ARG A 118 15.07 -5.18 -1.45
C ARG A 118 16.28 -4.26 -1.54
N GLY A 119 17.36 -4.60 -0.82
CA GLY A 119 18.66 -3.97 -1.02
C GLY A 119 19.37 -4.47 -2.30
N GLU A 120 20.58 -4.01 -2.54
CA GLU A 120 21.40 -4.42 -3.70
C GLU A 120 21.61 -5.94 -3.78
N ASP A 121 21.76 -6.60 -2.63
CA ASP A 121 21.95 -8.05 -2.50
C ASP A 121 20.63 -8.83 -2.34
N GLY A 122 19.48 -8.18 -2.50
CA GLY A 122 18.19 -8.79 -2.35
C GLY A 122 17.78 -9.71 -3.51
N PRO A 123 16.65 -10.44 -3.39
CA PRO A 123 16.17 -11.35 -4.43
C PRO A 123 15.90 -10.62 -5.74
N SER A 124 16.11 -11.30 -6.87
CA SER A 124 15.79 -10.74 -8.18
C SER A 124 14.28 -10.50 -8.33
N VAL A 125 13.88 -9.56 -9.22
CA VAL A 125 12.46 -9.31 -9.56
C VAL A 125 11.76 -10.61 -10.00
N ARG A 126 12.47 -11.43 -10.81
CA ARG A 126 11.97 -12.72 -11.24
C ARG A 126 11.69 -13.66 -10.06
N MET A 127 12.62 -13.76 -9.11
CA MET A 127 12.45 -14.62 -7.93
C MET A 127 11.27 -14.16 -7.06
N ILE A 128 11.09 -12.85 -6.89
CA ILE A 128 9.92 -12.30 -6.18
C ILE A 128 8.63 -12.71 -6.87
N GLY A 129 8.54 -12.58 -8.20
CA GLY A 129 7.36 -12.96 -8.96
C GLY A 129 7.09 -14.48 -9.01
N GLU A 130 8.11 -15.32 -8.77
CA GLU A 130 7.95 -16.78 -8.68
C GLU A 130 7.49 -17.24 -7.29
N LEU A 131 7.64 -16.39 -6.25
CA LEU A 131 7.28 -16.68 -4.85
C LEU A 131 5.90 -16.18 -4.46
N ILE A 132 5.37 -15.16 -5.16
CA ILE A 132 4.06 -14.56 -4.97
C ILE A 132 3.06 -15.07 -6.01
#